data_9e0245c57a970aa3000a3876632649ef
#
_entry.id   9e0245c57a970aa3000a3876632649ef
#
_cell.length_a   1.000
_cell.length_b   1.000
_cell.length_c   1.000
_cell.angle_alpha   90.00
_cell.angle_beta   90.00
_cell.angle_gamma   90.00
#
_symmetry.space_group_name_H-M   'P 1'
#
loop_
_entity.id
_entity.type
_entity.pdbx_description
1 polymer ?
#
loop_
_entity_poly.entity_id
_entity_poly.type
_entity_poly.pdbx_seq_one_letter_code
_entity_poly.pdbx_strand_id
1 'polypeptide(L)'
;MNTNMKPRTVIGVIFVVASLLKLATLWGVLHWSWFETMSEGPWAMYFCIFILLYVGVHLIIESYRRDPDQWLQRPLPIGEDGKRIRCSVHYGGDEYVYRGETFHGARLDAFCGGIRMDLREAVITEDEEIDIHTFCGGIELFVPTTVNVEVKSRSFIGGVGNHATHTVDPKAPTIHIIASNFFGGVDIKN
;
A
#
# COMPACT_ATOMS: atom_id res chain seq x y z
N MET A 1 -3.48 1.96 -36.20
CA MET A 1 -2.80 1.93 -34.89
C MET A 1 -3.68 2.66 -33.88
N ASN A 2 -4.62 1.93 -33.24
CA ASN A 2 -5.51 2.50 -32.24
C ASN A 2 -4.84 2.36 -30.86
N THR A 3 -4.14 3.39 -30.43
CA THR A 3 -3.64 3.50 -29.06
C THR A 3 -4.75 4.03 -28.16
N ASN A 4 -5.62 3.14 -27.69
CA ASN A 4 -6.51 3.43 -26.55
C ASN A 4 -5.65 3.52 -25.27
N MET A 5 -4.90 4.61 -25.13
CA MET A 5 -4.21 4.90 -23.87
C MET A 5 -5.26 5.20 -22.80
N LYS A 6 -5.19 4.48 -21.69
CA LYS A 6 -6.06 4.73 -20.53
C LYS A 6 -5.87 6.21 -20.09
N PRO A 7 -6.93 6.94 -19.72
CA PRO A 7 -6.85 8.36 -19.38
C PRO A 7 -5.80 8.67 -18.29
N ARG A 8 -5.52 7.73 -17.41
CA ARG A 8 -4.46 7.82 -16.37
C ARG A 8 -3.06 7.92 -16.99
N THR A 9 -2.78 7.18 -18.06
CA THR A 9 -1.48 7.19 -18.76
C THR A 9 -1.29 8.53 -19.49
N VAL A 10 -2.35 9.08 -20.07
CA VAL A 10 -2.33 10.38 -20.76
C VAL A 10 -1.97 11.51 -19.78
N ILE A 11 -2.61 11.53 -18.61
CA ILE A 11 -2.34 12.52 -17.55
C ILE A 11 -0.88 12.42 -17.07
N GLY A 12 -0.39 11.20 -16.80
CA GLY A 12 1.00 10.99 -16.41
C GLY A 12 2.01 11.49 -17.46
N VAL A 13 1.77 11.22 -18.74
CA VAL A 13 2.60 11.68 -19.84
C VAL A 13 2.61 13.22 -19.93
N ILE A 14 1.44 13.88 -19.76
CA ILE A 14 1.35 15.35 -19.76
C ILE A 14 2.22 15.94 -18.63
N PHE A 15 2.18 15.39 -17.43
CA PHE A 15 3.00 15.86 -16.30
C PHE A 15 4.49 15.67 -16.55
N VAL A 16 4.91 14.55 -17.11
CA VAL A 16 6.31 14.29 -17.46
C VAL A 16 6.79 15.27 -18.53
N VAL A 17 6.00 15.49 -19.57
CA VAL A 17 6.34 16.45 -20.65
C VAL A 17 6.42 17.88 -20.10
N ALA A 18 5.47 18.31 -19.26
CA ALA A 18 5.51 19.62 -18.63
C ALA A 18 6.73 19.82 -17.73
N SER A 19 7.12 18.80 -16.98
CA SER A 19 8.32 18.82 -16.13
C SER A 19 9.60 18.90 -16.94
N LEU A 20 9.69 18.17 -18.04
CA LEU A 20 10.85 18.22 -18.95
C LEU A 20 10.96 19.57 -19.67
N LEU A 21 9.84 20.16 -20.09
CA LEU A 21 9.80 21.50 -20.65
C LEU A 21 10.27 22.56 -19.65
N LYS A 22 9.83 22.45 -18.38
CA LYS A 22 10.29 23.35 -17.31
C LYS A 22 11.80 23.19 -17.03
N LEU A 23 12.30 21.98 -17.06
CA LEU A 23 13.74 21.70 -16.91
C LEU A 23 14.54 22.31 -18.07
N ALA A 24 14.05 22.22 -19.29
CA ALA A 24 14.66 22.79 -20.49
C ALA A 24 14.72 24.34 -20.46
N THR A 25 13.68 24.99 -19.88
CA THR A 25 13.70 26.45 -19.65
C THR A 25 14.72 26.86 -18.58
N LEU A 26 14.84 26.09 -17.49
CA LEU A 26 15.84 26.32 -16.44
C LEU A 26 17.27 26.18 -16.96
N TRP A 27 17.53 25.34 -17.94
CA TRP A 27 18.85 25.15 -18.57
C TRP A 27 19.10 26.12 -19.74
N GLY A 28 18.19 27.09 -19.97
CA GLY A 28 18.36 28.12 -21.02
C GLY A 28 18.26 27.60 -22.45
N VAL A 29 17.78 26.37 -22.65
CA VAL A 29 17.63 25.74 -23.99
C VAL A 29 16.35 26.22 -24.68
N LEU A 30 15.33 26.64 -23.95
CA LEU A 30 14.07 27.17 -24.48
C LEU A 30 13.72 28.49 -23.77
N HIS A 31 13.82 29.59 -24.53
CA HIS A 31 13.30 30.91 -24.12
C HIS A 31 11.87 31.06 -24.59
N TRP A 32 10.91 30.75 -23.73
CA TRP A 32 9.47 30.93 -24.01
C TRP A 32 8.89 31.94 -23.02
N SER A 33 8.94 33.23 -23.38
CA SER A 33 8.64 34.35 -22.50
C SER A 33 7.22 34.33 -21.88
N TRP A 34 6.21 33.79 -22.56
CA TRP A 34 4.86 33.68 -22.00
C TRP A 34 4.76 32.64 -20.87
N PHE A 35 5.62 31.64 -20.86
CA PHE A 35 5.66 30.59 -19.84
C PHE A 35 6.28 31.11 -18.53
N GLU A 36 7.24 32.03 -18.62
CA GLU A 36 7.83 32.72 -17.45
C GLU A 36 6.79 33.62 -16.79
N THR A 37 6.02 34.37 -17.54
CA THR A 37 4.95 35.25 -17.04
C THR A 37 3.84 34.45 -16.34
N MET A 38 3.51 33.25 -16.81
CA MET A 38 2.54 32.36 -16.14
C MET A 38 3.07 31.69 -14.88
N SER A 39 4.38 31.43 -14.80
CA SER A 39 4.98 30.72 -13.66
C SER A 39 5.29 31.62 -12.47
N GLU A 40 5.48 32.92 -12.69
CA GLU A 40 5.79 33.90 -11.62
C GLU A 40 4.54 34.62 -11.07
N GLY A 41 3.39 34.44 -11.72
CA GLY A 41 2.14 35.05 -11.26
C GLY A 41 1.42 34.23 -10.20
N PRO A 42 0.48 34.87 -9.45
CA PRO A 42 -0.34 34.17 -8.45
C PRO A 42 -1.18 33.03 -9.05
N TRP A 43 -1.34 32.99 -10.34
CA TRP A 43 -2.04 31.95 -11.10
C TRP A 43 -1.41 30.56 -10.97
N ALA A 44 -0.08 30.48 -10.89
CA ALA A 44 0.63 29.20 -10.70
C ALA A 44 0.27 28.58 -9.34
N MET A 45 0.16 29.41 -8.33
CA MET A 45 -0.24 28.99 -6.97
C MET A 45 -1.70 28.49 -6.96
N TYR A 46 -2.62 29.24 -7.59
CA TYR A 46 -4.01 28.82 -7.71
C TYR A 46 -4.18 27.53 -8.51
N PHE A 47 -3.40 27.36 -9.58
CA PHE A 47 -3.42 26.14 -10.38
C PHE A 47 -2.92 24.92 -9.59
N CYS A 48 -1.85 25.07 -8.80
CA CYS A 48 -1.37 24.01 -7.90
C CYS A 48 -2.41 23.65 -6.83
N ILE A 49 -3.06 24.66 -6.21
CA ILE A 49 -4.12 24.43 -5.24
C ILE A 49 -5.31 23.72 -5.89
N PHE A 50 -5.70 24.10 -7.11
CA PHE A 50 -6.81 23.47 -7.82
C PHE A 50 -6.51 22.00 -8.15
N ILE A 51 -5.28 21.69 -8.59
CA ILE A 51 -4.84 20.31 -8.86
C ILE A 51 -4.86 19.49 -7.57
N LEU A 52 -4.32 20.02 -6.46
CA LEU A 52 -4.31 19.33 -5.18
C LEU A 52 -5.74 19.07 -4.67
N LEU A 53 -6.63 20.05 -4.85
CA LEU A 53 -8.04 19.91 -4.48
C LEU A 53 -8.74 18.87 -5.36
N TYR A 54 -8.50 18.89 -6.68
CA TYR A 54 -9.05 17.90 -7.61
C TYR A 54 -8.58 16.49 -7.28
N VAL A 55 -7.27 16.31 -7.06
CA VAL A 55 -6.68 15.02 -6.66
C VAL A 55 -7.25 14.56 -5.32
N GLY A 56 -7.35 15.45 -4.34
CA GLY A 56 -7.92 15.13 -3.02
C GLY A 56 -9.38 14.70 -3.11
N VAL A 57 -10.21 15.43 -3.84
CA VAL A 57 -11.63 15.07 -4.08
C VAL A 57 -11.74 13.75 -4.84
N HIS A 58 -10.90 13.55 -5.86
CA HIS A 58 -10.91 12.30 -6.63
C HIS A 58 -10.55 11.09 -5.76
N LEU A 59 -9.54 11.22 -4.88
CA LEU A 59 -9.16 10.16 -3.95
C LEU A 59 -10.27 9.87 -2.93
N ILE A 60 -10.97 10.89 -2.44
CA ILE A 60 -12.11 10.73 -1.53
C ILE A 60 -13.25 10.01 -2.24
N ILE A 61 -13.61 10.41 -3.46
CA ILE A 61 -14.68 9.78 -4.23
C ILE A 61 -14.33 8.32 -4.56
N GLU A 62 -13.08 8.05 -4.91
CA GLU A 62 -12.62 6.69 -5.21
C GLU A 62 -12.62 5.80 -3.95
N SER A 63 -12.28 6.38 -2.79
CA SER A 63 -12.38 5.71 -1.49
C SER A 63 -13.82 5.41 -1.10
N TYR A 64 -14.76 6.31 -1.40
CA TYR A 64 -16.18 6.13 -1.08
C TYR A 64 -16.93 5.20 -2.04
N ARG A 65 -16.42 5.05 -3.28
CA ARG A 65 -16.97 4.13 -4.30
C ARG A 65 -16.55 2.67 -4.11
N ARG A 66 -15.62 2.39 -3.23
CA ARG A 66 -15.24 1.02 -2.93
C ARG A 66 -16.33 0.41 -2.06
N ASP A 67 -17.16 -0.41 -2.69
CA ASP A 67 -18.20 -1.20 -2.02
C ASP A 67 -17.56 -2.11 -0.96
N PRO A 68 -17.94 -2.00 0.32
CA PRO A 68 -17.39 -2.86 1.37
C PRO A 68 -17.62 -4.35 1.10
N ASP A 69 -18.65 -4.71 0.34
CA ASP A 69 -18.97 -6.11 0.02
C ASP A 69 -18.09 -6.74 -1.07
N GLN A 70 -17.37 -5.93 -1.86
CA GLN A 70 -16.43 -6.44 -2.85
C GLN A 70 -15.17 -7.07 -2.23
N TRP A 71 -14.86 -6.73 -0.99
CA TRP A 71 -13.68 -7.24 -0.28
C TRP A 71 -13.84 -8.71 0.10
N LEU A 72 -15.05 -9.14 0.39
CA LEU A 72 -15.38 -10.49 0.82
C LEU A 72 -15.31 -11.55 -0.30
N GLN A 73 -15.13 -11.14 -1.56
CA GLN A 73 -15.18 -12.01 -2.74
C GLN A 73 -13.89 -12.03 -3.56
N ARG A 74 -12.83 -11.31 -3.16
CA ARG A 74 -11.56 -11.41 -3.87
C ARG A 74 -10.90 -12.75 -3.57
N PRO A 75 -10.59 -13.54 -4.60
CA PRO A 75 -9.76 -14.72 -4.40
C PRO A 75 -8.40 -14.25 -3.84
N LEU A 76 -7.93 -14.97 -2.83
CA LEU A 76 -6.64 -14.72 -2.22
C LEU A 76 -5.54 -14.79 -3.29
N PRO A 77 -4.66 -13.80 -3.41
CA PRO A 77 -3.60 -13.83 -4.42
C PRO A 77 -2.59 -14.92 -4.06
N ILE A 78 -2.54 -15.98 -4.85
CA ILE A 78 -1.58 -17.07 -4.67
C ILE A 78 -0.20 -16.56 -5.11
N GLY A 79 0.83 -16.81 -4.28
CA GLY A 79 2.22 -16.49 -4.61
C GLY A 79 2.77 -17.34 -5.77
N GLU A 80 3.94 -16.97 -6.29
CA GLU A 80 4.59 -17.66 -7.41
C GLU A 80 4.95 -19.13 -7.10
N ASP A 81 5.14 -19.47 -5.83
CA ASP A 81 5.38 -20.83 -5.33
C ASP A 81 4.09 -21.65 -5.10
N GLY A 82 2.91 -21.06 -5.40
CA GLY A 82 1.61 -21.71 -5.29
C GLY A 82 1.10 -21.90 -3.84
N LYS A 83 1.88 -21.51 -2.85
CA LYS A 83 1.57 -21.66 -1.43
C LYS A 83 1.50 -20.32 -0.71
N ARG A 84 2.54 -19.48 -0.80
CA ARG A 84 2.58 -18.18 -0.13
C ARG A 84 1.74 -17.15 -0.85
N ILE A 85 1.01 -16.34 -0.09
CA ILE A 85 0.22 -15.24 -0.63
C ILE A 85 1.09 -14.00 -0.80
N ARG A 86 0.91 -13.30 -1.92
CA ARG A 86 1.52 -12.00 -2.16
C ARG A 86 0.44 -10.94 -2.33
N CYS A 87 0.40 -10.00 -1.39
CA CYS A 87 -0.49 -8.85 -1.42
C CYS A 87 0.34 -7.59 -1.64
N SER A 88 0.00 -6.81 -2.67
CA SER A 88 0.72 -5.58 -3.00
C SER A 88 -0.25 -4.43 -3.22
N VAL A 89 -0.10 -3.37 -2.42
CA VAL A 89 -0.91 -2.15 -2.50
C VAL A 89 -0.01 -0.97 -2.76
N HIS A 90 -0.24 -0.28 -3.90
CA HIS A 90 0.53 0.93 -4.23
C HIS A 90 -0.15 2.18 -3.67
N TYR A 91 -1.48 2.30 -3.81
CA TYR A 91 -2.28 3.42 -3.30
C TYR A 91 -3.63 2.91 -2.80
N GLY A 92 -4.08 3.41 -1.66
CA GLY A 92 -5.36 3.05 -1.06
C GLY A 92 -5.25 1.96 -0.02
N GLY A 93 -6.25 1.09 0.10
CA GLY A 93 -6.26 0.01 1.10
C GLY A 93 -6.84 -1.26 0.51
N ASP A 94 -6.35 -2.41 0.96
CA ASP A 94 -6.90 -3.72 0.67
C ASP A 94 -7.10 -4.51 1.96
N GLU A 95 -8.16 -5.31 2.00
CA GLU A 95 -8.50 -6.18 3.12
C GLU A 95 -8.58 -7.63 2.64
N TYR A 96 -7.94 -8.52 3.37
CA TYR A 96 -7.90 -9.96 3.10
C TYR A 96 -8.34 -10.71 4.34
N VAL A 97 -9.37 -11.55 4.20
CA VAL A 97 -9.95 -12.32 5.29
C VAL A 97 -9.87 -13.81 4.99
N TYR A 98 -9.25 -14.57 5.88
CA TYR A 98 -9.23 -16.03 5.82
C TYR A 98 -10.41 -16.62 6.59
N ARG A 99 -11.09 -17.60 5.98
CA ARG A 99 -12.24 -18.27 6.60
C ARG A 99 -12.10 -19.79 6.53
N GLY A 100 -11.31 -20.36 7.45
CA GLY A 100 -11.12 -21.81 7.52
C GLY A 100 -10.15 -22.39 6.51
N GLU A 101 -9.47 -21.56 5.73
CA GLU A 101 -8.45 -21.97 4.78
C GLU A 101 -7.09 -22.14 5.46
N THR A 102 -6.26 -23.06 4.96
CA THR A 102 -4.91 -23.26 5.47
C THR A 102 -4.03 -22.09 5.04
N PHE A 103 -3.34 -21.50 6.00
CA PHE A 103 -2.40 -20.42 5.75
C PHE A 103 -0.99 -20.98 5.57
N HIS A 104 -0.28 -20.55 4.54
CA HIS A 104 1.07 -20.97 4.19
C HIS A 104 2.03 -19.77 4.02
N GLY A 105 1.90 -18.80 4.89
CA GLY A 105 2.72 -17.59 4.84
C GLY A 105 2.21 -16.54 3.88
N ALA A 106 2.73 -15.32 4.04
CA ALA A 106 2.34 -14.17 3.22
C ALA A 106 3.51 -13.21 2.99
N ARG A 107 3.43 -12.47 1.87
CA ARG A 107 4.23 -11.28 1.64
C ARG A 107 3.33 -10.08 1.39
N LEU A 108 3.49 -9.04 2.21
CA LEU A 108 2.67 -7.85 2.20
C LEU A 108 3.52 -6.64 1.83
N ASP A 109 3.30 -6.10 0.65
CA ASP A 109 4.03 -4.93 0.14
C ASP A 109 3.06 -3.73 0.06
N ALA A 110 3.23 -2.69 0.91
CA ALA A 110 2.43 -1.47 0.89
C ALA A 110 3.31 -0.25 0.58
N PHE A 111 3.07 0.43 -0.55
CA PHE A 111 3.86 1.60 -0.94
C PHE A 111 3.29 2.90 -0.33
N CYS A 112 2.10 3.33 -0.73
CA CYS A 112 1.37 4.46 -0.14
C CYS A 112 -0.07 4.05 0.14
N GLY A 113 -0.25 3.22 1.18
CA GLY A 113 -1.56 2.65 1.46
C GLY A 113 -1.56 1.74 2.66
N GLY A 114 -2.66 1.02 2.84
CA GLY A 114 -2.83 0.09 3.95
C GLY A 114 -3.21 -1.32 3.50
N ILE A 115 -2.80 -2.30 4.27
CA ILE A 115 -3.26 -3.68 4.13
C ILE A 115 -3.83 -4.12 5.46
N ARG A 116 -5.03 -4.65 5.43
CA ARG A 116 -5.64 -5.34 6.56
C ARG A 116 -5.71 -6.82 6.24
N MET A 117 -5.10 -7.65 7.08
CA MET A 117 -5.13 -9.10 6.94
C MET A 117 -5.70 -9.73 8.20
N ASP A 118 -6.80 -10.45 8.04
CA ASP A 118 -7.46 -11.16 9.13
C ASP A 118 -7.25 -12.66 8.99
N LEU A 119 -6.45 -13.20 9.90
CA LEU A 119 -6.11 -14.63 9.99
C LEU A 119 -6.79 -15.31 11.18
N ARG A 120 -7.73 -14.67 11.87
CA ARG A 120 -8.32 -15.20 13.09
C ARG A 120 -9.02 -16.55 12.87
N GLU A 121 -9.58 -16.75 11.69
CA GLU A 121 -10.24 -18.01 11.30
C GLU A 121 -9.36 -18.89 10.41
N ALA A 122 -8.09 -18.51 10.17
CA ALA A 122 -7.17 -19.30 9.37
C ALA A 122 -6.71 -20.56 10.10
N VAL A 123 -6.51 -21.64 9.36
CA VAL A 123 -5.94 -22.88 9.88
C VAL A 123 -4.42 -22.81 9.73
N ILE A 124 -3.69 -22.77 10.85
CA ILE A 124 -2.23 -22.71 10.89
C ILE A 124 -1.74 -23.96 11.64
N THR A 125 -1.09 -24.85 10.91
CA THR A 125 -0.66 -26.16 11.41
C THR A 125 0.85 -26.28 11.59
N GLU A 126 1.62 -25.41 10.93
CA GLU A 126 3.08 -25.39 10.92
C GLU A 126 3.57 -23.98 11.18
N ASP A 127 4.88 -23.85 11.45
CA ASP A 127 5.50 -22.53 11.56
C ASP A 127 5.49 -21.82 10.21
N GLU A 128 4.99 -20.59 10.21
CA GLU A 128 4.79 -19.81 8.99
C GLU A 128 5.46 -18.44 9.06
N GLU A 129 5.77 -17.87 7.90
CA GLU A 129 6.48 -16.60 7.80
C GLU A 129 5.63 -15.55 7.07
N ILE A 130 5.63 -14.35 7.64
CA ILE A 130 5.00 -13.16 7.02
C ILE A 130 6.06 -12.10 6.81
N ASP A 131 6.37 -11.83 5.53
CA ASP A 131 7.24 -10.73 5.12
C ASP A 131 6.41 -9.46 4.91
N ILE A 132 6.75 -8.38 5.61
CA ILE A 132 6.05 -7.10 5.56
C ILE A 132 7.00 -6.00 5.10
N HIS A 133 6.64 -5.31 4.03
CA HIS A 133 7.34 -4.14 3.52
C HIS A 133 6.40 -2.96 3.40
N THR A 134 6.64 -1.89 4.16
CA THR A 134 5.88 -0.64 4.03
C THR A 134 6.81 0.53 3.71
N PHE A 135 6.46 1.31 2.68
CA PHE A 135 7.16 2.55 2.40
C PHE A 135 6.47 3.74 3.06
N CYS A 136 5.19 3.96 2.80
CA CYS A 136 4.40 5.04 3.39
C CYS A 136 2.97 4.55 3.63
N GLY A 137 2.70 4.05 4.84
CA GLY A 137 1.39 3.48 5.13
C GLY A 137 1.37 2.59 6.36
N GLY A 138 0.37 1.73 6.45
CA GLY A 138 0.18 0.85 7.60
C GLY A 138 -0.31 -0.54 7.23
N ILE A 139 0.02 -1.50 8.08
CA ILE A 139 -0.50 -2.86 7.97
C ILE A 139 -1.13 -3.24 9.30
N GLU A 140 -2.40 -3.67 9.25
CA GLU A 140 -3.06 -4.31 10.38
C GLU A 140 -3.15 -5.81 10.15
N LEU A 141 -2.62 -6.57 11.09
CA LEU A 141 -2.61 -8.03 11.04
C LEU A 141 -3.36 -8.59 12.24
N PHE A 142 -4.42 -9.33 11.98
CA PHE A 142 -5.15 -10.06 13.02
C PHE A 142 -4.74 -11.54 12.99
N VAL A 143 -4.23 -12.04 14.11
CA VAL A 143 -3.74 -13.41 14.23
C VAL A 143 -4.62 -14.23 15.16
N PRO A 144 -4.71 -15.57 14.96
CA PRO A 144 -5.42 -16.43 15.89
C PRO A 144 -4.76 -16.42 17.28
N THR A 145 -5.57 -16.59 18.31
CA THR A 145 -5.08 -16.76 19.70
C THR A 145 -4.39 -18.10 19.94
N THR A 146 -4.46 -19.01 18.97
CA THR A 146 -3.92 -20.38 19.05
C THR A 146 -2.47 -20.49 18.59
N VAL A 147 -1.85 -19.41 18.11
CA VAL A 147 -0.50 -19.40 17.58
C VAL A 147 0.42 -18.50 18.41
N ASN A 148 1.72 -18.76 18.35
CA ASN A 148 2.74 -17.85 18.84
C ASN A 148 3.11 -16.84 17.77
N VAL A 149 3.54 -15.64 18.19
CA VAL A 149 3.97 -14.57 17.27
C VAL A 149 5.36 -14.09 17.65
N GLU A 150 6.30 -14.27 16.74
CA GLU A 150 7.64 -13.69 16.84
C GLU A 150 7.79 -12.56 15.82
N VAL A 151 8.20 -11.37 16.29
CA VAL A 151 8.34 -10.19 15.45
C VAL A 151 9.79 -9.75 15.36
N LYS A 152 10.32 -9.69 14.15
CA LYS A 152 11.60 -9.06 13.84
C LYS A 152 11.31 -7.82 12.99
N SER A 153 11.59 -6.62 13.52
CA SER A 153 11.27 -5.38 12.82
C SER A 153 12.49 -4.51 12.59
N ARG A 154 12.49 -3.83 11.45
CA ARG A 154 13.41 -2.75 11.11
C ARG A 154 12.60 -1.57 10.59
N SER A 155 12.52 -0.50 11.38
CA SER A 155 11.75 0.70 11.04
C SER A 155 12.65 1.92 11.01
N PHE A 156 12.49 2.79 9.99
CA PHE A 156 13.19 4.07 9.92
C PHE A 156 12.40 5.16 10.65
N ILE A 157 11.12 5.37 10.29
CA ILE A 157 10.19 6.27 10.99
C ILE A 157 8.86 5.52 11.16
N GLY A 158 8.49 5.27 12.42
CA GLY A 158 7.33 4.47 12.79
C GLY A 158 7.72 3.29 13.65
N GLY A 159 6.91 2.24 13.64
CA GLY A 159 7.15 1.08 14.50
C GLY A 159 6.27 -0.12 14.19
N VAL A 160 6.48 -1.17 14.98
CA VAL A 160 5.62 -2.35 15.00
C VAL A 160 5.04 -2.50 16.38
N GLY A 161 3.73 -2.40 16.49
CA GLY A 161 2.96 -2.71 17.70
C GLY A 161 2.57 -4.20 17.69
N ASN A 162 3.04 -4.96 18.65
CA ASN A 162 2.57 -6.33 18.84
C ASN A 162 1.66 -6.36 20.06
N HIS A 163 0.37 -6.43 19.84
CA HIS A 163 -0.68 -6.54 20.85
C HIS A 163 -1.31 -7.94 20.88
N ALA A 164 -0.76 -8.89 20.11
CA ALA A 164 -1.26 -10.25 20.11
C ALA A 164 -0.95 -10.92 21.47
N THR A 165 -1.95 -11.60 21.98
CA THR A 165 -1.82 -12.41 23.21
C THR A 165 -0.99 -13.66 22.90
N HIS A 166 0.03 -13.91 23.69
CA HIS A 166 0.82 -15.13 23.53
C HIS A 166 -0.01 -16.35 23.97
N THR A 167 0.04 -17.41 23.18
CA THR A 167 -0.52 -18.68 23.62
C THR A 167 0.37 -19.30 24.72
N VAL A 168 -0.25 -20.02 25.63
CA VAL A 168 0.45 -20.71 26.75
C VAL A 168 1.06 -22.04 26.29
N ASP A 169 0.67 -22.57 25.12
CA ASP A 169 1.16 -23.85 24.61
C ASP A 169 2.49 -23.69 23.86
N PRO A 170 3.61 -24.21 24.41
CA PRO A 170 4.90 -24.17 23.75
C PRO A 170 4.98 -25.00 22.44
N LYS A 171 3.98 -25.85 22.18
CA LYS A 171 3.89 -26.66 20.95
C LYS A 171 3.02 -26.01 19.86
N ALA A 172 2.41 -24.87 20.18
CA ALA A 172 1.63 -24.15 19.18
C ALA A 172 2.52 -23.64 18.04
N PRO A 173 2.04 -23.66 16.80
CA PRO A 173 2.78 -23.14 15.66
C PRO A 173 3.12 -21.66 15.86
N THR A 174 4.24 -21.24 15.30
CA THR A 174 4.74 -19.87 15.42
C THR A 174 4.64 -19.13 14.09
N ILE A 175 4.09 -17.94 14.10
CA ILE A 175 4.15 -17.01 12.97
C ILE A 175 5.36 -16.10 13.16
N HIS A 176 6.33 -16.22 12.26
CA HIS A 176 7.50 -15.36 12.19
C HIS A 176 7.21 -14.15 11.30
N ILE A 177 7.12 -12.96 11.91
CA ILE A 177 6.85 -11.72 11.19
C ILE A 177 8.13 -10.94 11.00
N ILE A 178 8.50 -10.70 9.74
CA ILE A 178 9.66 -9.89 9.37
C ILE A 178 9.14 -8.58 8.77
N ALA A 179 9.22 -7.48 9.53
CA ALA A 179 8.68 -6.20 9.11
C ALA A 179 9.78 -5.19 8.80
N SER A 180 9.73 -4.60 7.61
CA SER A 180 10.61 -3.55 7.13
C SER A 180 9.78 -2.31 6.77
N ASN A 181 9.85 -1.26 7.61
CA ASN A 181 9.04 -0.06 7.48
C ASN A 181 9.92 1.15 7.24
N PHE A 182 9.59 1.99 6.25
CA PHE A 182 10.27 3.27 6.04
C PHE A 182 9.50 4.42 6.71
N PHE A 183 8.26 4.70 6.30
CA PHE A 183 7.35 5.63 6.96
C PHE A 183 6.03 4.92 7.23
N GLY A 184 5.73 4.59 8.49
CA GLY A 184 4.48 3.94 8.81
C GLY A 184 4.58 2.94 9.95
N GLY A 185 3.57 2.09 10.06
CA GLY A 185 3.48 1.14 11.16
C GLY A 185 2.85 -0.18 10.78
N VAL A 186 3.14 -1.19 11.58
CA VAL A 186 2.46 -2.48 11.57
C VAL A 186 1.84 -2.69 12.93
N ASP A 187 0.57 -3.06 12.94
CA ASP A 187 -0.19 -3.33 14.17
C ASP A 187 -0.69 -4.78 14.15
N ILE A 188 -0.28 -5.57 15.14
CA ILE A 188 -0.58 -6.98 15.25
C ILE A 188 -1.49 -7.20 16.45
N LYS A 189 -2.64 -7.80 16.20
CA LYS A 189 -3.73 -8.01 17.19
C LYS A 189 -4.29 -9.43 17.11
N ASN A 190 -5.09 -9.80 18.10
CA ASN A 190 -5.95 -11.00 18.05
C ASN A 190 -7.38 -10.63 17.66
#